data_845c142ebff38c37724eb0f5f5e1d3c9
#
_entry.id   845c142ebff38c37724eb0f5f5e1d3c9
#
_cell.length_a   1.000
_cell.length_b   1.000
_cell.length_c   1.000
_cell.angle_alpha   90.00
_cell.angle_beta   90.00
_cell.angle_gamma   90.00
#
_symmetry.space_group_name_H-M   'P 1'
#
loop_
_entity.id
_entity.type
_entity.pdbx_description
1 polymer ?
#
loop_
_entity_poly.entity_id
_entity_poly.type
_entity_poly.pdbx_seq_one_letter_code
_entity_poly.pdbx_strand_id
1 'polypeptide(L)'
;MLSFGDAGPFIPGIKEAGALVICQVQSLKQARQVLEQGADLIIAQGSEAGGHGSTRSTFPLVPAVVDMVAISGRDALVLAAGGIVDGRGLAAALMLGADGVLVGTRFLAAEESLAASGAKARVVAASGDDTLHTTVFDIVRGYHWPPEYTGRALINRFSEAWHGHETALTAAGEAERARYAAAAAAGDSDTAVVFAGEGIDLIHEIEPADVILDRMIREAETALARPFI
;
A
#
# COMPACT_ATOMS: atom_id res chain seq x y z
N MET A 1 -9.46 -4.15 -9.83
CA MET A 1 -8.82 -4.67 -8.60
C MET A 1 -9.79 -4.51 -7.44
N LEU A 2 -9.91 -5.54 -6.60
CA LEU A 2 -10.76 -5.61 -5.41
C LEU A 2 -9.89 -5.74 -4.16
N SER A 3 -10.28 -5.13 -3.04
CA SER A 3 -9.59 -5.27 -1.76
C SER A 3 -10.52 -4.95 -0.56
N PHE A 4 -10.13 -5.37 0.65
CA PHE A 4 -10.79 -5.06 1.92
C PHE A 4 -12.25 -5.53 2.05
N GLY A 5 -12.61 -6.63 1.39
CA GLY A 5 -13.97 -7.17 1.49
C GLY A 5 -14.10 -8.53 0.83
N ASP A 6 -15.34 -9.02 0.74
CA ASP A 6 -15.64 -10.24 -0.01
C ASP A 6 -15.69 -9.93 -1.52
N ALA A 7 -14.75 -10.50 -2.26
CA ALA A 7 -14.66 -10.35 -3.71
C ALA A 7 -15.70 -11.20 -4.47
N GLY A 8 -16.19 -12.29 -3.86
CA GLY A 8 -17.03 -13.30 -4.49
C GLY A 8 -18.20 -12.76 -5.29
N PRO A 9 -19.02 -11.83 -4.76
CA PRO A 9 -20.19 -11.30 -5.51
C PRO A 9 -19.83 -10.56 -6.80
N PHE A 10 -18.60 -10.05 -6.93
CA PHE A 10 -18.18 -9.23 -8.09
C PHE A 10 -17.45 -10.03 -9.17
N ILE A 11 -16.83 -11.16 -8.82
CA ILE A 11 -15.98 -11.94 -9.72
C ILE A 11 -16.71 -12.44 -10.97
N PRO A 12 -17.94 -13.02 -10.87
CA PRO A 12 -18.63 -13.51 -12.04
C PRO A 12 -18.84 -12.44 -13.10
N GLY A 13 -19.33 -11.27 -12.72
CA GLY A 13 -19.59 -10.17 -13.64
C GLY A 13 -18.32 -9.60 -14.27
N ILE A 14 -17.18 -9.55 -13.52
CA ILE A 14 -15.89 -9.11 -14.05
C ILE A 14 -15.40 -10.09 -15.12
N LYS A 15 -15.50 -11.41 -14.86
CA LYS A 15 -15.08 -12.45 -15.80
C LYS A 15 -15.97 -12.52 -17.03
N GLU A 16 -17.28 -12.33 -16.87
CA GLU A 16 -18.21 -12.26 -18.01
C GLU A 16 -17.89 -11.08 -18.95
N ALA A 17 -17.39 -9.97 -18.39
CA ALA A 17 -16.89 -8.84 -19.17
C ALA A 17 -15.52 -9.09 -19.83
N GLY A 18 -14.92 -10.27 -19.67
CA GLY A 18 -13.61 -10.62 -20.22
C GLY A 18 -12.42 -9.96 -19.52
N ALA A 19 -12.61 -9.41 -18.32
CA ALA A 19 -11.56 -8.75 -17.56
C ALA A 19 -10.90 -9.68 -16.53
N LEU A 20 -9.63 -9.42 -16.22
CA LEU A 20 -8.90 -10.11 -15.17
C LEU A 20 -9.33 -9.63 -13.78
N VAL A 21 -9.42 -10.58 -12.85
CA VAL A 21 -9.75 -10.33 -11.45
C VAL A 21 -8.47 -10.23 -10.64
N ILE A 22 -8.18 -9.05 -10.11
CA ILE A 22 -7.05 -8.78 -9.22
C ILE A 22 -7.59 -8.56 -7.82
N CYS A 23 -7.10 -9.33 -6.83
CA CYS A 23 -7.49 -9.19 -5.43
C CYS A 23 -6.29 -8.86 -4.56
N GLN A 24 -6.35 -7.76 -3.81
CA GLN A 24 -5.35 -7.40 -2.81
C GLN A 24 -5.76 -7.94 -1.45
N VAL A 25 -4.83 -8.61 -0.78
CA VAL A 25 -5.05 -9.33 0.47
C VAL A 25 -3.94 -9.04 1.48
N GLN A 26 -4.28 -9.12 2.77
CA GLN A 26 -3.36 -8.84 3.89
C GLN A 26 -3.12 -10.07 4.78
N SER A 27 -3.72 -11.21 4.41
CA SER A 27 -3.56 -12.45 5.17
C SER A 27 -3.67 -13.68 4.27
N LEU A 28 -3.09 -14.81 4.72
CA LEU A 28 -3.20 -16.08 4.01
C LEU A 28 -4.64 -16.60 3.95
N LYS A 29 -5.47 -16.27 4.96
CA LYS A 29 -6.90 -16.62 4.95
C LYS A 29 -7.63 -15.93 3.80
N GLN A 30 -7.40 -14.62 3.62
CA GLN A 30 -7.99 -13.87 2.51
C GLN A 30 -7.45 -14.35 1.17
N ALA A 31 -6.14 -14.66 1.06
CA ALA A 31 -5.55 -15.19 -0.15
C ALA A 31 -6.23 -16.51 -0.60
N ARG A 32 -6.47 -17.44 0.33
CA ARG A 32 -7.22 -18.68 0.05
C ARG A 32 -8.63 -18.39 -0.44
N GLN A 33 -9.34 -17.51 0.24
CA GLN A 33 -10.71 -17.14 -0.12
C GLN A 33 -10.81 -16.60 -1.53
N VAL A 34 -9.99 -15.60 -1.89
CA VAL A 34 -10.05 -14.99 -3.23
C VAL A 34 -9.57 -15.95 -4.32
N LEU A 35 -8.61 -16.83 -4.01
CA LEU A 35 -8.18 -17.88 -4.93
C LEU A 35 -9.31 -18.88 -5.22
N GLU A 36 -10.03 -19.34 -4.19
CA GLU A 36 -11.20 -20.21 -4.32
C GLU A 36 -12.32 -19.55 -5.09
N GLN A 37 -12.51 -18.26 -4.93
CA GLN A 37 -13.50 -17.45 -5.65
C GLN A 37 -13.10 -17.19 -7.11
N GLY A 38 -11.83 -17.42 -7.50
CA GLY A 38 -11.36 -17.36 -8.89
C GLY A 38 -10.62 -16.08 -9.25
N ALA A 39 -9.88 -15.48 -8.32
CA ALA A 39 -8.93 -14.41 -8.63
C ALA A 39 -7.85 -14.91 -9.62
N ASP A 40 -7.52 -14.09 -10.61
CA ASP A 40 -6.46 -14.35 -11.58
C ASP A 40 -5.10 -13.84 -11.07
N LEU A 41 -5.10 -12.75 -10.28
CA LEU A 41 -3.92 -12.22 -9.60
C LEU A 41 -4.23 -11.95 -8.13
N ILE A 42 -3.28 -12.27 -7.26
CA ILE A 42 -3.33 -12.00 -5.83
C ILE A 42 -2.19 -11.06 -5.46
N ILE A 43 -2.52 -9.91 -4.89
CA ILE A 43 -1.52 -8.98 -4.37
C ILE A 43 -1.39 -9.23 -2.87
N ALA A 44 -0.25 -9.79 -2.46
CA ALA A 44 0.09 -9.98 -1.05
C ALA A 44 0.65 -8.68 -0.49
N GLN A 45 -0.21 -7.91 0.21
CA GLN A 45 0.15 -6.61 0.78
C GLN A 45 0.61 -6.76 2.23
N GLY A 46 1.84 -6.37 2.49
CA GLY A 46 2.39 -6.28 3.86
C GLY A 46 2.08 -4.96 4.56
N SER A 47 2.33 -4.96 5.87
CA SER A 47 2.09 -3.82 6.76
C SER A 47 2.98 -2.61 6.47
N GLU A 48 4.06 -2.78 5.74
CA GLU A 48 4.97 -1.73 5.32
C GLU A 48 4.38 -0.83 4.23
N ALA A 49 3.25 -1.25 3.62
CA ALA A 49 2.57 -0.47 2.59
C ALA A 49 1.95 0.81 3.16
N GLY A 50 2.00 1.90 2.38
CA GLY A 50 1.21 3.10 2.64
C GLY A 50 -0.27 2.87 2.35
N GLY A 51 -1.14 3.62 3.03
CA GLY A 51 -2.58 3.43 2.97
C GLY A 51 -3.08 2.33 3.88
N HIS A 52 -4.32 1.89 3.65
CA HIS A 52 -4.92 0.85 4.49
C HIS A 52 -4.27 -0.51 4.30
N GLY A 53 -4.10 -1.20 5.41
CA GLY A 53 -3.49 -2.52 5.47
C GLY A 53 -3.79 -3.20 6.81
N SER A 54 -3.14 -4.34 7.03
CA SER A 54 -3.22 -5.10 8.29
C SER A 54 -1.81 -5.28 8.85
N THR A 55 -1.60 -6.27 9.72
CA THR A 55 -0.40 -6.36 10.59
C THR A 55 0.69 -7.29 10.09
N ARG A 56 0.45 -8.09 9.02
CA ARG A 56 1.47 -9.01 8.52
C ARG A 56 2.48 -8.28 7.64
N SER A 57 3.76 -8.53 7.88
CA SER A 57 4.86 -7.98 7.07
C SER A 57 4.95 -8.65 5.71
N THR A 58 5.43 -7.91 4.72
CA THR A 58 5.58 -8.35 3.31
C THR A 58 6.47 -9.59 3.21
N PHE A 59 7.62 -9.57 3.87
CA PHE A 59 8.64 -10.62 3.76
C PHE A 59 8.13 -12.04 4.11
N PRO A 60 7.37 -12.28 5.22
CA PRO A 60 6.80 -13.60 5.51
C PRO A 60 5.45 -13.85 4.84
N LEU A 61 4.71 -12.81 4.38
CA LEU A 61 3.41 -12.99 3.75
C LEU A 61 3.54 -13.50 2.31
N VAL A 62 4.44 -12.90 1.53
CA VAL A 62 4.62 -13.21 0.10
C VAL A 62 4.90 -14.69 -0.14
N PRO A 63 5.95 -15.32 0.43
CA PRO A 63 6.24 -16.72 0.18
C PRO A 63 5.12 -17.64 0.68
N ALA A 64 4.44 -17.28 1.79
CA ALA A 64 3.30 -18.07 2.27
C ALA A 64 2.12 -18.07 1.29
N VAL A 65 1.88 -16.96 0.57
CA VAL A 65 0.84 -16.89 -0.48
C VAL A 65 1.30 -17.63 -1.73
N VAL A 66 2.56 -17.49 -2.15
CA VAL A 66 3.15 -18.22 -3.28
C VAL A 66 3.02 -19.74 -3.08
N ASP A 67 3.47 -20.24 -1.95
CA ASP A 67 3.38 -21.68 -1.61
C ASP A 67 1.93 -22.16 -1.60
N MET A 68 1.02 -21.37 -1.05
CA MET A 68 -0.41 -21.69 -1.00
C MET A 68 -1.00 -21.80 -2.41
N VAL A 69 -0.68 -20.87 -3.32
CA VAL A 69 -1.11 -20.93 -4.73
C VAL A 69 -0.54 -22.18 -5.41
N ALA A 70 0.76 -22.43 -5.27
CA ALA A 70 1.43 -23.58 -5.87
C ALA A 70 0.81 -24.93 -5.43
N ILE A 71 0.55 -25.08 -4.11
CA ILE A 71 -0.06 -26.31 -3.56
C ILE A 71 -1.52 -26.48 -4.00
N SER A 72 -2.23 -25.38 -4.27
CA SER A 72 -3.65 -25.44 -4.66
C SER A 72 -3.88 -26.05 -6.05
N GLY A 73 -2.87 -26.07 -6.92
CA GLY A 73 -2.97 -26.48 -8.32
C GLY A 73 -3.78 -25.51 -9.18
N ARG A 74 -4.11 -24.32 -8.68
CA ARG A 74 -4.78 -23.24 -9.44
C ARG A 74 -3.75 -22.34 -10.10
N ASP A 75 -4.13 -21.78 -11.23
CA ASP A 75 -3.29 -20.83 -11.96
C ASP A 75 -3.67 -19.40 -11.55
N ALA A 76 -2.87 -18.81 -10.69
CA ALA A 76 -3.01 -17.40 -10.28
C ALA A 76 -1.63 -16.81 -10.04
N LEU A 77 -1.40 -15.59 -10.53
CA LEU A 77 -0.15 -14.86 -10.30
C LEU A 77 -0.15 -14.22 -8.90
N VAL A 78 1.03 -14.12 -8.30
CA VAL A 78 1.21 -13.48 -6.99
C VAL A 78 2.12 -12.26 -7.12
N LEU A 79 1.60 -11.10 -6.76
CA LEU A 79 2.38 -9.87 -6.69
C LEU A 79 2.65 -9.50 -5.23
N ALA A 80 3.85 -9.01 -4.94
CA ALA A 80 4.20 -8.46 -3.65
C ALA A 80 3.89 -6.97 -3.57
N ALA A 81 3.39 -6.48 -2.42
CA ALA A 81 3.18 -5.06 -2.17
C ALA A 81 3.54 -4.69 -0.73
N GLY A 82 4.09 -3.49 -0.54
CA GLY A 82 4.51 -2.98 0.77
C GLY A 82 6.03 -2.96 0.94
N GLY A 83 6.58 -1.79 1.24
CA GLY A 83 8.02 -1.59 1.45
C GLY A 83 8.89 -1.65 0.19
N ILE A 84 8.30 -1.86 -0.99
CA ILE A 84 9.03 -2.00 -2.26
C ILE A 84 9.11 -0.64 -2.93
N VAL A 85 10.33 -0.11 -3.13
CA VAL A 85 10.57 1.25 -3.60
C VAL A 85 11.57 1.29 -4.75
N ASP A 86 12.53 0.38 -4.78
CA ASP A 86 13.62 0.30 -5.76
C ASP A 86 13.81 -1.11 -6.31
N GLY A 87 14.80 -1.30 -7.18
CA GLY A 87 15.07 -2.59 -7.79
C GLY A 87 15.56 -3.67 -6.82
N ARG A 88 16.10 -3.30 -5.67
CA ARG A 88 16.46 -4.28 -4.62
C ARG A 88 15.20 -4.92 -4.04
N GLY A 89 14.17 -4.10 -3.79
CA GLY A 89 12.87 -4.58 -3.33
C GLY A 89 12.17 -5.46 -4.38
N LEU A 90 12.24 -5.09 -5.67
CA LEU A 90 11.74 -5.91 -6.77
C LEU A 90 12.47 -7.25 -6.84
N ALA A 91 13.81 -7.24 -6.81
CA ALA A 91 14.61 -8.48 -6.82
C ALA A 91 14.27 -9.40 -5.63
N ALA A 92 14.14 -8.82 -4.43
CA ALA A 92 13.76 -9.57 -3.23
C ALA A 92 12.37 -10.20 -3.36
N ALA A 93 11.39 -9.48 -3.90
CA ALA A 93 10.04 -10.03 -4.15
C ALA A 93 10.06 -11.22 -5.12
N LEU A 94 10.83 -11.11 -6.21
CA LEU A 94 11.03 -12.22 -7.17
C LEU A 94 11.73 -13.41 -6.50
N MET A 95 12.73 -13.19 -5.65
CA MET A 95 13.40 -14.24 -4.88
C MET A 95 12.48 -14.92 -3.85
N LEU A 96 11.48 -14.22 -3.35
CA LEU A 96 10.42 -14.79 -2.50
C LEU A 96 9.38 -15.58 -3.29
N GLY A 97 9.52 -15.66 -4.61
CA GLY A 97 8.66 -16.41 -5.52
C GLY A 97 7.47 -15.61 -6.08
N ALA A 98 7.39 -14.30 -5.85
CA ALA A 98 6.38 -13.47 -6.50
C ALA A 98 6.64 -13.34 -8.00
N ASP A 99 5.57 -13.21 -8.79
CA ASP A 99 5.63 -12.98 -10.25
C ASP A 99 5.93 -11.51 -10.58
N GLY A 100 5.83 -10.62 -9.60
CA GLY A 100 6.07 -9.19 -9.74
C GLY A 100 5.69 -8.41 -8.49
N VAL A 101 5.53 -7.10 -8.66
CA VAL A 101 5.25 -6.18 -7.54
C VAL A 101 4.15 -5.17 -7.87
N LEU A 102 3.43 -4.71 -6.84
CA LEU A 102 2.60 -3.52 -6.89
C LEU A 102 3.28 -2.42 -6.06
N VAL A 103 3.60 -1.31 -6.70
CA VAL A 103 4.33 -0.20 -6.08
C VAL A 103 3.43 1.03 -5.97
N GLY A 104 3.27 1.58 -4.77
CA GLY A 104 2.45 2.76 -4.51
C GLY A 104 3.30 4.00 -4.21
N THR A 105 3.94 4.03 -3.05
CA THR A 105 4.60 5.21 -2.49
C THR A 105 5.69 5.79 -3.39
N ARG A 106 6.49 4.97 -4.07
CA ARG A 106 7.48 5.47 -5.03
C ARG A 106 6.83 6.29 -6.16
N PHE A 107 5.72 5.80 -6.70
CA PHE A 107 5.01 6.50 -7.78
C PHE A 107 4.12 7.65 -7.29
N LEU A 108 3.87 7.78 -5.97
CA LEU A 108 3.31 9.01 -5.42
C LEU A 108 4.25 10.19 -5.66
N ALA A 109 5.58 9.96 -5.58
CA ALA A 109 6.62 10.94 -5.89
C ALA A 109 7.02 10.93 -7.39
N ALA A 110 6.18 10.43 -8.29
CA ALA A 110 6.38 10.63 -9.74
C ALA A 110 5.88 11.99 -10.19
N GLU A 111 6.47 12.54 -11.24
CA GLU A 111 6.05 13.82 -11.83
C GLU A 111 4.58 13.78 -12.26
N GLU A 112 4.15 12.68 -12.90
CA GLU A 112 2.81 12.46 -13.43
C GLU A 112 1.76 12.18 -12.36
N SER A 113 2.19 11.92 -11.12
CA SER A 113 1.25 11.69 -10.01
C SER A 113 0.38 12.93 -9.79
N LEU A 114 -0.93 12.72 -9.61
CA LEU A 114 -1.89 13.77 -9.26
C LEU A 114 -1.83 14.19 -7.77
N ALA A 115 -0.91 13.64 -6.99
CA ALA A 115 -0.70 14.05 -5.61
C ALA A 115 -0.28 15.53 -5.54
N ALA A 116 -0.78 16.25 -4.53
CA ALA A 116 -0.39 17.64 -4.30
C ALA A 116 1.14 17.77 -4.14
N SER A 117 1.71 18.86 -4.66
CA SER A 117 3.16 19.11 -4.61
C SER A 117 3.72 19.06 -3.18
N GLY A 118 2.97 19.56 -2.20
CA GLY A 118 3.34 19.46 -0.78
C GLY A 118 3.42 18.02 -0.27
N ALA A 119 2.52 17.15 -0.72
CA ALA A 119 2.55 15.72 -0.37
C ALA A 119 3.76 15.01 -0.98
N LYS A 120 4.07 15.28 -2.26
CA LYS A 120 5.27 14.75 -2.92
C LYS A 120 6.56 15.20 -2.20
N ALA A 121 6.66 16.49 -1.88
CA ALA A 121 7.81 17.05 -1.16
C ALA A 121 7.99 16.41 0.22
N ARG A 122 6.88 16.17 0.95
CA ARG A 122 6.95 15.48 2.24
C ARG A 122 7.41 14.04 2.13
N VAL A 123 6.98 13.29 1.11
CA VAL A 123 7.45 11.91 0.87
C VAL A 123 8.95 11.87 0.63
N VAL A 124 9.50 12.84 -0.13
CA VAL A 124 10.95 12.93 -0.40
C VAL A 124 11.76 13.36 0.83
N ALA A 125 11.15 14.15 1.73
CA ALA A 125 11.86 14.70 2.90
C ALA A 125 11.76 13.83 4.17
N ALA A 126 10.81 12.89 4.21
CA ALA A 126 10.54 12.08 5.41
C ALA A 126 11.34 10.78 5.44
N SER A 127 11.42 10.19 6.64
CA SER A 127 11.95 8.85 6.89
C SER A 127 10.82 7.85 7.09
N GLY A 128 11.10 6.56 6.92
CA GLY A 128 10.18 5.47 7.29
C GLY A 128 9.77 5.53 8.77
N ASP A 129 10.65 6.02 9.64
CA ASP A 129 10.39 6.25 11.06
C ASP A 129 9.35 7.36 11.30
N ASP A 130 9.09 8.22 10.30
CA ASP A 130 8.05 9.25 10.33
C ASP A 130 6.68 8.72 9.86
N THR A 131 6.48 7.41 9.77
CA THR A 131 5.20 6.80 9.40
C THR A 131 4.55 6.09 10.57
N LEU A 132 3.22 6.08 10.60
CA LEU A 132 2.47 5.32 11.59
C LEU A 132 1.20 4.71 11.00
N HIS A 133 0.77 3.58 11.58
CA HIS A 133 -0.57 3.06 11.39
C HIS A 133 -1.56 3.78 12.31
N THR A 134 -2.62 4.34 11.75
CA THR A 134 -3.61 5.10 12.51
C THR A 134 -5.00 5.05 11.87
N THR A 135 -6.02 5.33 12.66
CA THR A 135 -7.41 5.47 12.23
C THR A 135 -7.90 6.92 12.28
N VAL A 136 -7.09 7.84 12.82
CA VAL A 136 -7.52 9.23 13.06
C VAL A 136 -7.95 9.96 11.78
N PHE A 137 -7.29 9.67 10.67
CA PHE A 137 -7.67 10.26 9.38
C PHE A 137 -8.99 9.72 8.83
N ASP A 138 -9.34 8.48 9.17
CA ASP A 138 -10.64 7.91 8.77
C ASP A 138 -11.75 8.46 9.64
N ILE A 139 -11.53 8.55 10.95
CA ILE A 139 -12.48 9.11 11.91
C ILE A 139 -12.85 10.55 11.52
N VAL A 140 -11.86 11.40 11.26
CA VAL A 140 -12.13 12.80 10.91
C VAL A 140 -12.81 12.97 9.55
N ARG A 141 -12.57 12.04 8.62
CA ARG A 141 -13.24 12.01 7.31
C ARG A 141 -14.60 11.31 7.33
N GLY A 142 -14.97 10.68 8.47
CA GLY A 142 -16.22 9.95 8.62
C GLY A 142 -16.25 8.61 7.91
N TYR A 143 -15.09 7.99 7.68
CA TYR A 143 -15.00 6.67 7.09
C TYR A 143 -15.00 5.59 8.18
N HIS A 144 -15.79 4.54 7.95
CA HIS A 144 -15.94 3.42 8.87
C HIS A 144 -15.21 2.20 8.31
N TRP A 145 -13.93 2.10 8.62
CA TRP A 145 -13.14 0.93 8.29
C TRP A 145 -13.29 -0.17 9.35
N PRO A 146 -13.28 -1.46 8.97
CA PRO A 146 -13.16 -2.54 9.92
C PRO A 146 -11.89 -2.36 10.79
N PRO A 147 -11.95 -2.67 12.09
CA PRO A 147 -10.89 -2.33 13.04
C PRO A 147 -9.55 -3.02 12.76
N GLU A 148 -9.54 -4.11 12.00
CA GLU A 148 -8.33 -4.80 11.56
C GLU A 148 -7.55 -4.07 10.46
N TYR A 149 -8.13 -3.02 9.86
CA TYR A 149 -7.48 -2.21 8.83
C TYR A 149 -7.23 -0.80 9.33
N THR A 150 -5.96 -0.46 9.43
CA THR A 150 -5.50 0.89 9.76
C THR A 150 -4.74 1.48 8.59
N GLY A 151 -4.72 2.79 8.46
CA GLY A 151 -3.99 3.47 7.39
C GLY A 151 -2.56 3.81 7.80
N ARG A 152 -1.53 3.38 7.04
CA ARG A 152 -0.16 3.89 7.22
C ARG A 152 0.00 5.22 6.50
N ALA A 153 0.36 6.25 7.25
CA ALA A 153 0.53 7.61 6.75
C ALA A 153 1.74 8.28 7.40
N LEU A 154 2.20 9.37 6.80
CA LEU A 154 3.18 10.26 7.41
C LEU A 154 2.62 10.88 8.68
N ILE A 155 3.44 10.90 9.74
CA ILE A 155 3.17 11.63 10.97
C ILE A 155 3.07 13.13 10.63
N ASN A 156 2.04 13.78 11.13
CA ASN A 156 1.82 15.22 10.98
C ASN A 156 1.14 15.80 12.21
N ARG A 157 0.96 17.12 12.24
CA ARG A 157 0.33 17.81 13.38
C ARG A 157 -1.03 17.25 13.77
N PHE A 158 -1.81 16.76 12.79
CA PHE A 158 -3.11 16.16 13.06
C PHE A 158 -2.97 14.79 13.74
N SER A 159 -2.12 13.91 13.21
CA SER A 159 -1.88 12.61 13.83
C SER A 159 -1.21 12.72 15.20
N GLU A 160 -0.27 13.66 15.38
CA GLU A 160 0.35 13.93 16.70
C GLU A 160 -0.67 14.37 17.75
N ALA A 161 -1.66 15.17 17.35
CA ALA A 161 -2.71 15.63 18.26
C ALA A 161 -3.73 14.55 18.63
N TRP A 162 -4.02 13.61 17.72
CA TRP A 162 -5.18 12.74 17.83
C TRP A 162 -4.86 11.24 17.93
N HIS A 163 -3.68 10.78 17.51
CA HIS A 163 -3.32 9.36 17.65
C HIS A 163 -3.24 8.97 19.13
N GLY A 164 -3.96 7.89 19.50
CA GLY A 164 -4.17 7.52 20.91
C GLY A 164 -5.29 8.28 21.62
N HIS A 165 -5.95 9.22 20.94
CA HIS A 165 -7.07 10.00 21.44
C HIS A 165 -8.32 9.90 20.55
N GLU A 166 -8.53 8.75 19.90
CA GLU A 166 -9.57 8.52 18.89
C GLU A 166 -10.98 8.78 19.41
N THR A 167 -11.24 8.45 20.68
CA THR A 167 -12.53 8.71 21.32
C THR A 167 -12.78 10.22 21.46
N ALA A 168 -11.76 10.98 21.83
CA ALA A 168 -11.86 12.44 21.93
C ALA A 168 -12.03 13.08 20.54
N LEU A 169 -11.33 12.58 19.52
CA LEU A 169 -11.52 13.02 18.13
C LEU A 169 -12.95 12.78 17.65
N THR A 170 -13.51 11.62 17.96
CA THR A 170 -14.91 11.32 17.63
C THR A 170 -15.87 12.29 18.32
N ALA A 171 -15.61 12.63 19.59
CA ALA A 171 -16.42 13.59 20.35
C ALA A 171 -16.27 15.05 19.87
N ALA A 172 -15.11 15.42 19.27
CA ALA A 172 -14.89 16.74 18.66
C ALA A 172 -15.82 16.99 17.44
N GLY A 173 -16.30 15.93 16.80
CA GLY A 173 -17.43 15.94 15.89
C GLY A 173 -17.22 16.83 14.65
N GLU A 174 -18.31 17.50 14.25
CA GLU A 174 -18.38 18.23 12.98
C GLU A 174 -17.43 19.43 12.90
N ALA A 175 -17.14 20.08 14.03
CA ALA A 175 -16.22 21.23 14.04
C ALA A 175 -14.79 20.82 13.64
N GLU A 176 -14.30 19.70 14.17
CA GLU A 176 -12.97 19.20 13.82
C GLU A 176 -12.94 18.65 12.39
N ARG A 177 -14.00 17.99 11.96
CA ARG A 177 -14.17 17.52 10.57
C ARG A 177 -14.11 18.69 9.58
N ALA A 178 -14.81 19.80 9.86
CA ALA A 178 -14.78 20.98 9.00
C ALA A 178 -13.38 21.63 8.93
N ARG A 179 -12.67 21.69 10.07
CA ARG A 179 -11.29 22.22 10.13
C ARG A 179 -10.34 21.38 9.30
N TYR A 180 -10.39 20.06 9.46
CA TYR A 180 -9.59 19.12 8.68
C TYR A 180 -9.90 19.22 7.17
N ALA A 181 -11.18 19.26 6.80
CA ALA A 181 -11.60 19.39 5.40
C ALA A 181 -11.11 20.69 4.77
N ALA A 182 -11.13 21.80 5.50
CA ALA A 182 -10.60 23.09 5.03
C ALA A 182 -9.08 23.04 4.81
N ALA A 183 -8.33 22.44 5.73
CA ALA A 183 -6.89 22.24 5.59
C ALA A 183 -6.57 21.32 4.38
N ALA A 184 -7.29 20.23 4.22
CA ALA A 184 -7.11 19.32 3.09
C ALA A 184 -7.42 20.02 1.76
N ALA A 185 -8.48 20.82 1.68
CA ALA A 185 -8.83 21.60 0.49
C ALA A 185 -7.78 22.68 0.15
N ALA A 186 -7.11 23.23 1.16
CA ALA A 186 -6.01 24.18 1.00
C ALA A 186 -4.67 23.50 0.61
N GLY A 187 -4.63 22.17 0.56
CA GLY A 187 -3.40 21.42 0.27
C GLY A 187 -2.39 21.41 1.44
N ASP A 188 -2.85 21.71 2.67
CA ASP A 188 -2.01 21.67 3.89
C ASP A 188 -1.64 20.24 4.23
N SER A 189 -0.51 19.77 3.70
CA SER A 189 0.01 18.41 3.94
C SER A 189 0.54 18.20 5.37
N ASP A 190 0.67 19.26 6.19
CA ASP A 190 1.00 19.16 7.63
C ASP A 190 -0.22 18.84 8.49
N THR A 191 -1.41 18.87 7.90
CA THR A 191 -2.68 18.50 8.53
C THR A 191 -3.37 17.38 7.79
N ALA A 192 -3.46 17.48 6.45
CA ALA A 192 -4.08 16.46 5.62
C ALA A 192 -3.24 15.20 5.54
N VAL A 193 -3.91 14.05 5.41
CA VAL A 193 -3.25 12.75 5.31
C VAL A 193 -2.37 12.64 4.06
N VAL A 194 -1.17 12.15 4.24
CA VAL A 194 -0.30 11.67 3.16
C VAL A 194 -0.01 10.21 3.43
N PHE A 195 -0.67 9.32 2.68
CA PHE A 195 -0.40 7.89 2.79
C PHE A 195 0.96 7.56 2.20
N ALA A 196 1.83 6.95 3.00
CA ALA A 196 3.16 6.55 2.60
C ALA A 196 3.58 5.28 3.34
N GLY A 197 4.29 4.38 2.65
CA GLY A 197 4.85 3.16 3.25
C GLY A 197 6.22 3.40 3.89
N GLU A 198 6.69 2.45 4.67
CA GLU A 198 7.96 2.53 5.40
C GLU A 198 9.21 2.67 4.52
N GLY A 199 9.14 2.30 3.24
CA GLY A 199 10.29 2.36 2.33
C GLY A 199 10.66 3.77 1.85
N ILE A 200 10.07 4.84 2.37
CA ILE A 200 10.27 6.22 1.88
C ILE A 200 11.70 6.72 2.02
N ASP A 201 12.52 6.17 2.93
CA ASP A 201 13.95 6.49 3.01
C ASP A 201 14.71 6.27 1.70
N LEU A 202 14.14 5.50 0.78
CA LEU A 202 14.73 5.18 -0.52
C LEU A 202 14.20 6.10 -1.64
N ILE A 203 13.39 7.11 -1.31
CA ILE A 203 12.82 8.08 -2.26
C ILE A 203 13.50 9.44 -2.03
N HIS A 204 14.43 9.81 -2.90
CA HIS A 204 15.24 11.00 -2.72
C HIS A 204 14.84 12.17 -3.62
N GLU A 205 14.02 11.91 -4.65
CA GLU A 205 13.65 12.92 -5.65
C GLU A 205 12.32 12.58 -6.33
N ILE A 206 11.70 13.63 -6.89
CA ILE A 206 10.53 13.52 -7.76
C ILE A 206 11.06 13.35 -9.18
N GLU A 207 10.63 12.30 -9.87
CA GLU A 207 11.12 11.94 -11.20
C GLU A 207 9.99 11.48 -12.11
N PRO A 208 10.20 11.48 -13.43
CA PRO A 208 9.28 10.86 -14.37
C PRO A 208 9.05 9.36 -14.06
N ALA A 209 7.83 8.90 -14.25
CA ALA A 209 7.46 7.53 -13.92
C ALA A 209 8.20 6.46 -14.74
N ASP A 210 8.53 6.77 -16.01
CA ASP A 210 9.32 5.90 -16.89
C ASP A 210 10.76 5.76 -16.38
N VAL A 211 11.38 6.86 -15.91
CA VAL A 211 12.74 6.86 -15.33
C VAL A 211 12.77 6.00 -14.05
N ILE A 212 11.74 6.13 -13.20
CA ILE A 212 11.60 5.31 -12.01
C ILE A 212 11.54 3.83 -12.38
N LEU A 213 10.68 3.48 -13.34
CA LEU A 213 10.48 2.09 -13.77
C LEU A 213 11.75 1.49 -14.36
N ASP A 214 12.40 2.21 -15.29
CA ASP A 214 13.63 1.76 -15.94
C ASP A 214 14.77 1.55 -14.94
N ARG A 215 14.88 2.43 -13.94
CA ARG A 215 15.86 2.27 -12.86
C ARG A 215 15.57 1.06 -12.02
N MET A 216 14.31 0.87 -11.57
CA MET A 216 13.92 -0.30 -10.78
C MET A 216 14.25 -1.62 -11.49
N ILE A 217 13.98 -1.70 -12.81
CA ILE A 217 14.29 -2.91 -13.60
C ILE A 217 15.80 -3.16 -13.62
N ARG A 218 16.62 -2.16 -13.99
CA ARG A 218 18.08 -2.31 -14.07
C ARG A 218 18.72 -2.66 -12.72
N GLU A 219 18.24 -2.05 -11.65
CA GLU A 219 18.71 -2.38 -10.29
C GLU A 219 18.35 -3.80 -9.88
N ALA A 220 17.14 -4.26 -10.23
CA ALA A 220 16.70 -5.63 -9.95
C ALA A 220 17.54 -6.65 -10.73
N GLU A 221 17.76 -6.43 -12.03
CA GLU A 221 18.65 -7.27 -12.84
C GLU A 221 20.06 -7.35 -12.25
N THR A 222 20.60 -6.20 -11.81
CA THR A 222 21.91 -6.14 -11.15
C THR A 222 21.92 -6.90 -9.84
N ALA A 223 20.86 -6.77 -9.03
CA ALA A 223 20.75 -7.47 -7.75
C ALA A 223 20.67 -8.99 -7.92
N LEU A 224 19.86 -9.46 -8.88
CA LEU A 224 19.66 -10.87 -9.20
C LEU A 224 20.92 -11.53 -9.82
N ALA A 225 21.74 -10.75 -10.52
CA ALA A 225 22.98 -11.24 -11.12
C ALA A 225 24.16 -11.36 -10.12
N ARG A 226 24.02 -10.89 -8.87
CA ARG A 226 25.09 -10.99 -7.86
C ARG A 226 25.34 -12.45 -7.49
N PRO A 227 26.61 -12.93 -7.55
CA PRO A 227 26.90 -14.26 -7.06
C PRO A 227 26.69 -14.33 -5.54
N PHE A 228 26.11 -15.41 -5.07
CA PHE A 228 26.09 -15.72 -3.64
C PHE A 228 27.55 -16.08 -3.25
N ILE A 229 28.09 -15.36 -2.26
CA ILE A 229 29.45 -15.59 -1.73
C ILE A 229 29.42 -16.79 -0.80
#